data_5f15f4b137d2cbc311426490e3927361
#
_entry.id   5f15f4b137d2cbc311426490e3927361
#
_cell.length_a   1.000
_cell.length_b   1.000
_cell.length_c   1.000
_cell.angle_alpha   90.00
_cell.angle_beta   90.00
_cell.angle_gamma   90.00
#
_symmetry.space_group_name_H-M   'P 1'
#
loop_
_entity.id
_entity.type
_entity.pdbx_description
1 polymer ?
#
loop_
_entity_poly.entity_id
_entity_poly.type
_entity_poly.pdbx_seq_one_letter_code
_entity_poly.pdbx_strand_id
1 'polypeptide(L)'
;MSTPDNKAPAGAPPATPPPPPAKDTFTIVFDGAPIEVPKNLNLIEAAKLAGIEIPHFCFHPRLSVVGQCRMCLVEVEGVPKIQAACTTPLKDGLRIKTTTDKVVQSRAANMEFLLINHPLDCPICDQAGECKLQDNSFGYGDQRSRYDERKRQYAGFDRTLIGPHVIADMTRCIQCTRCIRFCEEIAGTGELTFLDRGGRTLVWTHDGEPLANDWSACAADVCPVGALTTREFRFRKRVWYLRKTPSVCPGCNIGCNNSIEHGDGIVYRFLPRLNPEVNDYWLCDYGRFLSESLNVQEIEKATIREKEEARDVLVPVAIERIAQRIRETIEGAGPKGLFFLGSANLSNEENFLLRKLADHLSCGNRDAVVDRSRARRMKSKTEWIEGDHAGANYAGAKDMGLSPSDGGASLEDVLNGKLAPEVIFVADGSFSKIADDEEIVAVLRRAKCLVALARTANALTRAADILVPASSLAEKEGTFTNVQRRVQKFERAFLPKPPARPHGELLLQLSVLLGFGDRNWTPTDIRHQIQAEVQGYGELTEKELEGGILMKKGDFVPVGGL
;
A
#
# COMPACT_ATOMS: atom_id res chain seq x y z
N MET A 1 23.87 78.75 49.41
CA MET A 1 23.37 77.37 49.53
C MET A 1 22.33 77.21 48.46
N SER A 2 22.71 76.64 47.32
CA SER A 2 21.91 76.51 46.09
C SER A 2 21.40 75.12 46.04
N THR A 3 20.09 74.95 45.88
CA THR A 3 19.40 73.66 45.64
C THR A 3 19.58 73.23 44.18
N PRO A 4 19.85 71.97 43.88
CA PRO A 4 19.96 71.49 42.50
C PRO A 4 18.59 71.18 41.94
N ASP A 5 18.34 71.63 40.71
CA ASP A 5 17.21 71.37 39.89
C ASP A 5 17.16 69.88 39.49
N ASN A 6 16.04 69.23 39.79
CA ASN A 6 15.75 67.85 39.42
C ASN A 6 14.96 67.83 38.08
N LYS A 7 15.65 67.69 36.92
CA LYS A 7 15.01 67.44 35.64
C LYS A 7 14.71 65.95 35.47
N ALA A 8 13.43 65.61 35.37
CA ALA A 8 12.98 64.28 35.03
C ALA A 8 13.44 63.88 33.60
N PRO A 9 13.85 62.64 33.36
CA PRO A 9 14.24 62.17 32.02
C PRO A 9 13.05 62.08 31.07
N ALA A 10 13.24 62.56 29.84
CA ALA A 10 12.27 62.49 28.75
C ALA A 10 11.87 61.06 28.48
N GLY A 11 10.54 60.80 28.37
CA GLY A 11 9.99 59.50 28.12
C GLY A 11 10.52 58.88 26.80
N ALA A 12 10.84 57.60 26.85
CA ALA A 12 11.22 56.82 25.67
C ALA A 12 10.07 56.78 24.64
N PRO A 13 10.39 56.81 23.33
CA PRO A 13 9.36 56.70 22.30
C PRO A 13 8.58 55.37 22.42
N PRO A 14 7.29 55.34 22.07
CA PRO A 14 6.48 54.13 22.14
C PRO A 14 7.10 53.04 21.29
N ALA A 15 7.20 51.83 21.85
CA ALA A 15 7.71 50.65 21.14
C ALA A 15 6.85 50.37 19.90
N THR A 16 7.50 50.28 18.76
CA THR A 16 6.86 49.81 17.51
C THR A 16 6.21 48.45 17.73
N PRO A 17 4.94 48.26 17.33
CA PRO A 17 4.30 46.98 17.48
C PRO A 17 5.13 45.88 16.75
N PRO A 18 5.20 44.65 17.26
CA PRO A 18 5.93 43.59 16.60
C PRO A 18 5.34 43.37 15.21
N PRO A 19 6.17 43.05 14.18
CA PRO A 19 5.68 42.78 12.84
C PRO A 19 4.71 41.62 12.91
N PRO A 20 3.63 41.63 12.07
CA PRO A 20 2.69 40.52 12.01
C PRO A 20 3.45 39.22 11.72
N PRO A 21 2.98 38.07 12.24
CA PRO A 21 3.63 36.78 11.99
C PRO A 21 3.79 36.56 10.49
N ALA A 22 4.99 36.19 10.06
CA ALA A 22 5.31 35.97 8.67
C ALA A 22 4.35 34.90 8.11
N LYS A 23 3.60 35.23 7.04
CA LYS A 23 2.73 34.27 6.36
C LYS A 23 3.57 33.06 5.93
N ASP A 24 3.08 31.84 6.19
CA ASP A 24 3.71 30.58 5.75
C ASP A 24 3.49 30.29 4.26
N THR A 25 2.91 31.26 3.53
CA THR A 25 2.59 31.19 2.11
C THR A 25 3.28 32.29 1.31
N PHE A 26 3.47 32.05 0.02
CA PHE A 26 3.82 33.06 -0.98
C PHE A 26 2.65 33.23 -1.95
N THR A 27 2.43 34.47 -2.46
CA THR A 27 1.54 34.71 -3.58
C THR A 27 2.35 34.66 -4.87
N ILE A 28 2.04 33.71 -5.75
CA ILE A 28 2.69 33.50 -7.05
C ILE A 28 1.67 33.70 -8.15
N VAL A 29 2.08 34.27 -9.29
CA VAL A 29 1.22 34.48 -10.45
C VAL A 29 1.64 33.53 -11.57
N PHE A 30 0.75 32.60 -11.94
CA PHE A 30 0.93 31.72 -13.09
C PHE A 30 0.03 32.19 -14.25
N ASP A 31 0.61 32.51 -15.40
CA ASP A 31 -0.08 32.93 -16.64
C ASP A 31 -1.15 34.01 -16.37
N GLY A 32 -0.88 34.93 -15.43
CA GLY A 32 -1.75 36.03 -15.03
C GLY A 32 -2.69 35.74 -13.85
N ALA A 33 -2.82 34.49 -13.41
CA ALA A 33 -3.66 34.09 -12.29
C ALA A 33 -2.85 34.01 -10.97
N PRO A 34 -3.19 34.79 -9.92
CA PRO A 34 -2.53 34.69 -8.62
C PRO A 34 -3.01 33.46 -7.83
N ILE A 35 -2.08 32.80 -7.14
CA ILE A 35 -2.34 31.69 -6.22
C ILE A 35 -1.49 31.83 -4.97
N GLU A 36 -2.05 31.50 -3.81
CA GLU A 36 -1.29 31.33 -2.57
C GLU A 36 -0.76 29.90 -2.49
N VAL A 37 0.54 29.75 -2.24
CA VAL A 37 1.23 28.45 -2.17
C VAL A 37 2.10 28.39 -0.91
N PRO A 38 2.22 27.22 -0.25
CA PRO A 38 3.16 27.00 0.84
C PRO A 38 4.62 27.29 0.44
N LYS A 39 5.39 27.90 1.33
CA LYS A 39 6.81 28.28 1.09
C LYS A 39 7.74 27.10 0.83
N ASN A 40 7.41 25.94 1.37
CA ASN A 40 8.23 24.72 1.32
C ASN A 40 8.05 23.89 0.03
N LEU A 41 7.23 24.33 -0.92
CA LEU A 41 7.03 23.63 -2.18
C LEU A 41 8.11 23.99 -3.22
N ASN A 42 8.26 23.10 -4.19
CA ASN A 42 8.96 23.37 -5.43
C ASN A 42 8.02 24.07 -6.43
N LEU A 43 8.56 24.81 -7.41
CA LEU A 43 7.72 25.53 -8.40
C LEU A 43 6.84 24.59 -9.25
N ILE A 44 7.28 23.34 -9.51
CA ILE A 44 6.45 22.35 -10.22
C ILE A 44 5.26 21.93 -9.35
N GLU A 45 5.48 21.70 -8.04
CA GLU A 45 4.41 21.37 -7.10
C GLU A 45 3.45 22.53 -6.89
N ALA A 46 3.97 23.76 -6.82
CA ALA A 46 3.16 24.97 -6.76
C ALA A 46 2.27 25.16 -8.00
N ALA A 47 2.81 24.91 -9.20
CA ALA A 47 2.03 24.96 -10.45
C ALA A 47 0.91 23.91 -10.47
N LYS A 48 1.17 22.73 -9.93
CA LYS A 48 0.15 21.67 -9.82
C LYS A 48 -1.02 22.08 -8.91
N LEU A 49 -0.77 22.84 -7.84
CA LEU A 49 -1.85 23.41 -7.01
C LEU A 49 -2.69 24.44 -7.79
N ALA A 50 -2.09 25.13 -8.76
CA ALA A 50 -2.78 26.04 -9.68
C ALA A 50 -3.53 25.31 -10.83
N GLY A 51 -3.50 23.97 -10.86
CA GLY A 51 -4.06 23.19 -11.98
C GLY A 51 -3.20 23.23 -13.25
N ILE A 52 -1.95 23.70 -13.16
CA ILE A 52 -1.03 23.83 -14.29
C ILE A 52 -0.02 22.69 -14.26
N GLU A 53 0.01 21.88 -15.32
CA GLU A 53 1.01 20.82 -15.46
C GLU A 53 2.26 21.39 -16.16
N ILE A 54 3.40 21.39 -15.45
CA ILE A 54 4.72 21.68 -16.01
C ILE A 54 5.39 20.34 -16.36
N PRO A 55 5.66 20.06 -17.66
CA PRO A 55 6.24 18.79 -18.08
C PRO A 55 7.64 18.60 -17.51
N HIS A 56 7.94 17.37 -17.06
CA HIS A 56 9.24 17.04 -16.49
C HIS A 56 9.51 15.54 -16.54
N PHE A 57 10.80 15.15 -16.48
CA PHE A 57 11.22 13.75 -16.39
C PHE A 57 12.12 13.50 -15.18
N CYS A 58 13.16 14.31 -14.96
CA CYS A 58 14.13 14.04 -13.90
C CYS A 58 13.64 14.42 -12.49
N PHE A 59 12.70 15.37 -12.38
CA PHE A 59 12.13 15.77 -11.09
C PHE A 59 11.19 14.70 -10.53
N HIS A 60 11.35 14.41 -9.23
CA HIS A 60 10.43 13.61 -8.43
C HIS A 60 10.31 14.24 -7.03
N PRO A 61 9.12 14.34 -6.43
CA PRO A 61 8.92 15.07 -5.16
C PRO A 61 9.76 14.58 -3.98
N ARG A 62 10.25 13.35 -4.04
CA ARG A 62 11.01 12.70 -2.97
C ARG A 62 12.48 12.41 -3.32
N LEU A 63 12.95 12.93 -4.41
CA LEU A 63 14.34 12.79 -4.82
C LEU A 63 14.99 14.17 -4.98
N SER A 64 16.28 14.27 -4.79
CA SER A 64 17.05 15.49 -4.98
C SER A 64 16.84 16.08 -6.38
N VAL A 65 16.91 17.39 -6.50
CA VAL A 65 16.69 18.11 -7.76
C VAL A 65 18.00 18.18 -8.55
N VAL A 66 18.00 17.68 -9.80
CA VAL A 66 19.19 17.67 -10.68
C VAL A 66 19.09 18.59 -11.90
N GLY A 67 17.87 19.04 -12.28
CA GLY A 67 17.68 19.97 -13.39
C GLY A 67 18.14 19.48 -14.77
N GLN A 68 18.29 18.16 -14.98
CA GLN A 68 19.00 17.58 -16.12
C GLN A 68 18.16 17.49 -17.39
N CYS A 69 16.88 17.13 -17.31
CA CYS A 69 16.06 16.86 -18.50
C CYS A 69 15.63 18.11 -19.25
N ARG A 70 15.70 19.28 -18.64
CA ARG A 70 15.33 20.60 -19.19
C ARG A 70 13.91 20.70 -19.78
N MET A 71 13.04 19.78 -19.41
CA MET A 71 11.68 19.78 -19.93
C MET A 71 10.77 20.77 -19.19
N CYS A 72 11.07 21.08 -17.93
CA CYS A 72 10.28 21.96 -17.06
C CYS A 72 10.58 23.46 -17.25
N LEU A 73 10.93 23.89 -18.47
CA LEU A 73 11.26 25.30 -18.76
C LEU A 73 10.02 26.20 -18.67
N VAL A 74 10.23 27.38 -18.06
CA VAL A 74 9.23 28.44 -17.88
C VAL A 74 9.90 29.80 -18.03
N GLU A 75 9.14 30.85 -18.35
CA GLU A 75 9.62 32.24 -18.25
C GLU A 75 9.27 32.81 -16.88
N VAL A 76 10.23 33.49 -16.29
CA VAL A 76 10.10 34.24 -15.05
C VAL A 76 10.19 35.73 -15.39
N GLU A 77 9.20 36.52 -15.04
CA GLU A 77 9.18 37.95 -15.32
C GLU A 77 10.39 38.63 -14.67
N GLY A 78 11.06 39.49 -15.45
CA GLY A 78 12.30 40.16 -15.03
C GLY A 78 13.58 39.31 -15.21
N VAL A 79 13.47 38.05 -15.65
CA VAL A 79 14.62 37.19 -15.93
C VAL A 79 14.74 36.97 -17.44
N PRO A 80 15.81 37.43 -18.12
CA PRO A 80 15.92 37.36 -19.58
C PRO A 80 15.98 35.94 -20.16
N LYS A 81 16.50 34.97 -19.38
CA LYS A 81 16.66 33.57 -19.78
C LYS A 81 15.53 32.73 -19.21
N ILE A 82 14.99 31.80 -20.02
CA ILE A 82 14.08 30.77 -19.52
C ILE A 82 14.74 29.94 -18.42
N GLN A 83 13.96 29.62 -17.39
CA GLN A 83 14.40 28.94 -16.19
C GLN A 83 13.83 27.51 -16.15
N ALA A 84 14.55 26.60 -15.51
CA ALA A 84 14.02 25.28 -15.19
C ALA A 84 13.19 25.36 -13.87
N ALA A 85 11.89 25.14 -13.95
CA ALA A 85 10.98 25.26 -12.81
C ALA A 85 11.41 24.41 -11.59
N CYS A 86 11.98 23.22 -11.82
CA CYS A 86 12.45 22.35 -10.74
C CYS A 86 13.59 22.97 -9.91
N THR A 87 14.39 23.88 -10.47
CA THR A 87 15.52 24.55 -9.80
C THR A 87 15.25 25.99 -9.44
N THR A 88 14.09 26.52 -9.80
CA THR A 88 13.71 27.91 -9.53
C THR A 88 13.11 28.01 -8.12
N PRO A 89 13.75 28.77 -7.18
CA PRO A 89 13.23 28.92 -5.84
C PRO A 89 11.95 29.80 -5.84
N LEU A 90 11.00 29.45 -4.98
CA LEU A 90 9.80 30.26 -4.77
C LEU A 90 10.13 31.57 -4.06
N LYS A 91 9.50 32.65 -4.49
CA LYS A 91 9.55 33.96 -3.87
C LYS A 91 8.18 34.61 -3.95
N ASP A 92 7.86 35.44 -2.97
CA ASP A 92 6.61 36.21 -3.00
C ASP A 92 6.58 37.18 -4.20
N GLY A 93 5.44 37.30 -4.83
CA GLY A 93 5.25 38.10 -6.04
C GLY A 93 5.86 37.54 -7.32
N LEU A 94 6.37 36.29 -7.32
CA LEU A 94 6.96 35.64 -8.50
C LEU A 94 5.91 35.49 -9.58
N ARG A 95 6.22 35.95 -10.81
CA ARG A 95 5.33 35.90 -11.99
C ARG A 95 5.92 34.96 -13.02
N ILE A 96 5.16 33.93 -13.36
CA ILE A 96 5.57 32.81 -14.23
C ILE A 96 4.69 32.76 -15.45
N LYS A 97 5.29 32.58 -16.63
CA LYS A 97 4.60 32.28 -17.88
C LYS A 97 4.98 30.88 -18.35
N THR A 98 3.99 30.04 -18.62
CA THR A 98 4.18 28.63 -18.94
C THR A 98 3.89 28.29 -20.40
N THR A 99 3.31 29.21 -21.17
CA THR A 99 2.77 28.98 -22.52
C THR A 99 3.26 29.96 -23.57
N THR A 100 4.32 30.76 -23.30
CA THR A 100 4.89 31.66 -24.30
C THR A 100 5.54 30.88 -25.45
N ASP A 101 5.60 31.50 -26.65
CA ASP A 101 6.25 30.90 -27.83
C ASP A 101 7.66 30.40 -27.53
N LYS A 102 8.43 31.15 -26.74
CA LYS A 102 9.80 30.80 -26.33
C LYS A 102 9.82 29.55 -25.46
N VAL A 103 8.86 29.40 -24.53
CA VAL A 103 8.71 28.20 -23.69
C VAL A 103 8.30 27.02 -24.55
N VAL A 104 7.30 27.17 -25.40
CA VAL A 104 6.78 26.12 -26.30
C VAL A 104 7.90 25.59 -27.21
N GLN A 105 8.62 26.47 -27.92
CA GLN A 105 9.71 26.10 -28.80
C GLN A 105 10.86 25.38 -28.04
N SER A 106 11.19 25.87 -26.84
CA SER A 106 12.25 25.25 -26.03
C SER A 106 11.86 23.87 -25.53
N ARG A 107 10.61 23.63 -25.15
CA ARG A 107 10.12 22.30 -24.77
C ARG A 107 10.11 21.35 -25.98
N ALA A 108 9.66 21.81 -27.14
CA ALA A 108 9.67 21.02 -28.37
C ALA A 108 11.10 20.60 -28.75
N ALA A 109 12.08 21.52 -28.69
CA ALA A 109 13.48 21.22 -28.93
C ALA A 109 14.03 20.18 -27.93
N ASN A 110 13.73 20.30 -26.63
CA ASN A 110 14.14 19.32 -25.64
C ASN A 110 13.49 17.94 -25.87
N MET A 111 12.22 17.90 -26.29
CA MET A 111 11.57 16.64 -26.69
C MET A 111 12.29 16.01 -27.89
N GLU A 112 12.64 16.79 -28.89
CA GLU A 112 13.39 16.31 -30.04
C GLU A 112 14.74 15.68 -29.63
N PHE A 113 15.52 16.34 -28.75
CA PHE A 113 16.77 15.77 -28.21
C PHE A 113 16.55 14.45 -27.47
N LEU A 114 15.50 14.32 -26.69
CA LEU A 114 15.17 13.06 -25.98
C LEU A 114 14.77 11.95 -26.95
N LEU A 115 14.13 12.28 -28.08
CA LEU A 115 13.60 11.34 -29.06
C LEU A 115 14.63 10.94 -30.13
N ILE A 116 15.71 11.70 -30.34
CA ILE A 116 16.74 11.41 -31.36
C ILE A 116 17.20 9.95 -31.29
N ASN A 117 17.58 9.47 -30.12
CA ASN A 117 18.07 8.10 -29.94
C ASN A 117 17.02 7.15 -29.33
N HIS A 118 15.84 7.65 -28.92
CA HIS A 118 14.82 6.78 -28.36
C HIS A 118 14.24 5.85 -29.43
N PRO A 119 14.19 4.50 -29.19
CA PRO A 119 13.72 3.55 -30.19
C PRO A 119 12.21 3.68 -30.43
N LEU A 120 11.76 3.29 -31.63
CA LEU A 120 10.34 3.24 -31.99
C LEU A 120 9.66 1.94 -31.47
N ASP A 121 9.90 1.64 -30.21
CA ASP A 121 9.52 0.38 -29.56
C ASP A 121 8.15 0.42 -28.86
N CYS A 122 7.36 1.51 -28.97
CA CYS A 122 6.10 1.61 -28.25
C CYS A 122 5.17 0.39 -28.41
N PRO A 123 5.06 -0.23 -29.60
CA PRO A 123 4.24 -1.45 -29.77
C PRO A 123 4.73 -2.66 -28.97
N ILE A 124 6.03 -2.73 -28.67
CA ILE A 124 6.69 -3.81 -27.92
C ILE A 124 7.25 -3.36 -26.57
N CYS A 125 6.97 -2.12 -26.16
CA CYS A 125 7.37 -1.55 -24.88
C CYS A 125 6.23 -1.70 -23.87
N ASP A 126 6.53 -2.28 -22.71
CA ASP A 126 5.54 -2.52 -21.67
C ASP A 126 5.04 -1.24 -20.98
N GLN A 127 5.82 -0.15 -21.07
CA GLN A 127 5.44 1.16 -20.53
C GLN A 127 4.38 1.89 -21.37
N ALA A 128 4.02 1.39 -22.57
CA ALA A 128 3.05 2.05 -23.43
C ALA A 128 1.69 2.23 -22.73
N GLY A 129 1.13 3.44 -22.78
CA GLY A 129 -0.12 3.83 -22.11
C GLY A 129 0.06 4.41 -20.70
N GLU A 130 1.28 4.32 -20.11
CA GLU A 130 1.63 4.98 -18.85
C GLU A 130 3.02 5.67 -18.94
N CYS A 131 3.49 5.91 -20.16
CA CYS A 131 4.81 6.45 -20.45
C CYS A 131 4.80 7.98 -20.50
N LYS A 132 5.48 8.62 -19.57
CA LYS A 132 5.61 10.09 -19.54
C LYS A 132 6.28 10.67 -20.80
N LEU A 133 7.16 9.89 -21.47
CA LEU A 133 7.77 10.33 -22.72
C LEU A 133 6.73 10.38 -23.86
N GLN A 134 5.81 9.41 -23.95
CA GLN A 134 4.71 9.44 -24.89
C GLN A 134 3.80 10.64 -24.64
N ASP A 135 3.33 10.82 -23.39
CA ASP A 135 2.41 11.90 -23.03
C ASP A 135 3.02 13.28 -23.36
N ASN A 136 4.28 13.49 -22.96
CA ASN A 136 4.99 14.74 -23.22
C ASN A 136 5.34 14.93 -24.72
N SER A 137 5.55 13.86 -25.48
CA SER A 137 5.78 13.93 -26.92
C SER A 137 4.53 14.41 -27.64
N PHE A 138 3.34 13.91 -27.26
CA PHE A 138 2.07 14.37 -27.81
C PHE A 138 1.71 15.80 -27.39
N GLY A 139 1.98 16.16 -26.14
CA GLY A 139 1.60 17.47 -25.59
C GLY A 139 2.53 18.62 -25.96
N TYR A 140 3.82 18.35 -26.16
CA TYR A 140 4.86 19.38 -26.25
C TYR A 140 5.89 19.15 -27.37
N GLY A 141 5.89 18.00 -28.04
CA GLY A 141 6.84 17.66 -29.09
C GLY A 141 6.37 18.02 -30.48
N ASP A 142 7.28 18.00 -31.45
CA ASP A 142 6.93 17.97 -32.86
C ASP A 142 6.52 16.55 -33.26
N GLN A 143 5.44 16.41 -34.02
CA GLN A 143 4.91 15.13 -34.45
C GLN A 143 5.71 14.51 -35.62
N ARG A 144 6.62 15.26 -36.21
CA ARG A 144 7.46 14.81 -37.31
C ARG A 144 8.93 14.74 -36.89
N SER A 145 9.52 13.56 -37.04
CA SER A 145 10.98 13.43 -36.90
C SER A 145 11.67 13.94 -38.17
N ARG A 146 12.70 14.77 -37.98
CA ARG A 146 13.64 15.17 -39.04
C ARG A 146 15.01 14.48 -38.89
N TYR A 147 15.10 13.52 -37.94
CA TYR A 147 16.30 12.72 -37.70
C TYR A 147 16.25 11.47 -38.58
N ASP A 148 17.21 11.31 -39.44
CA ASP A 148 17.33 10.24 -40.45
C ASP A 148 18.50 9.28 -40.20
N GLU A 149 19.37 9.59 -39.21
CA GLU A 149 20.46 8.73 -38.83
C GLU A 149 20.02 7.50 -38.01
N ARG A 150 20.89 6.51 -37.95
CA ARG A 150 20.65 5.31 -37.15
C ARG A 150 20.65 5.64 -35.65
N LYS A 151 19.55 5.31 -34.95
CA LYS A 151 19.43 5.49 -33.50
C LYS A 151 20.45 4.61 -32.77
N ARG A 152 21.02 5.16 -31.69
CA ARG A 152 21.96 4.46 -30.81
C ARG A 152 21.29 3.23 -30.18
N GLN A 153 22.05 2.15 -30.07
CA GLN A 153 21.68 0.92 -29.38
C GLN A 153 22.77 0.53 -28.40
N TYR A 154 22.36 -0.05 -27.27
CA TYR A 154 23.26 -0.58 -26.26
C TYR A 154 23.19 -2.12 -26.30
N ALA A 155 23.97 -2.71 -27.20
CA ALA A 155 24.06 -4.16 -27.35
C ALA A 155 24.50 -4.83 -26.03
N GLY A 156 23.78 -5.85 -25.57
CA GLY A 156 24.04 -6.53 -24.31
C GLY A 156 23.46 -5.86 -23.07
N PHE A 157 22.87 -4.65 -23.21
CA PHE A 157 22.20 -3.91 -22.14
C PHE A 157 20.72 -3.66 -22.46
N ASP A 158 20.16 -4.46 -23.35
CA ASP A 158 18.77 -4.46 -23.77
C ASP A 158 18.06 -5.71 -23.26
N ARG A 159 16.89 -5.53 -22.68
CA ARG A 159 15.99 -6.62 -22.19
C ARG A 159 16.66 -7.59 -21.21
N THR A 160 17.61 -7.10 -20.42
CA THR A 160 18.42 -7.89 -19.50
C THR A 160 17.84 -7.83 -18.09
N LEU A 161 17.74 -8.98 -17.42
CA LEU A 161 17.39 -9.05 -16.01
C LEU A 161 18.57 -8.58 -15.17
N ILE A 162 18.42 -7.47 -14.42
CA ILE A 162 19.49 -6.85 -13.60
C ILE A 162 19.36 -7.13 -12.12
N GLY A 163 18.39 -7.94 -11.73
CA GLY A 163 18.09 -8.35 -10.36
C GLY A 163 16.94 -9.33 -10.36
N PRO A 164 16.39 -9.73 -9.21
CA PRO A 164 15.32 -10.73 -9.15
C PRO A 164 14.04 -10.28 -9.88
N HIS A 165 13.76 -8.97 -9.93
CA HIS A 165 12.47 -8.43 -10.34
C HIS A 165 12.52 -7.42 -11.49
N VAL A 166 13.69 -6.83 -11.79
CA VAL A 166 13.78 -5.70 -12.71
C VAL A 166 14.48 -6.10 -14.01
N ILE A 167 13.80 -5.83 -15.13
CA ILE A 167 14.35 -5.94 -16.48
C ILE A 167 14.74 -4.56 -16.97
N ALA A 168 15.98 -4.42 -17.44
CA ALA A 168 16.56 -3.22 -17.99
C ALA A 168 16.63 -3.28 -19.52
N ASP A 169 16.26 -2.18 -20.17
CA ASP A 169 16.46 -1.91 -21.59
C ASP A 169 17.05 -0.50 -21.75
N MET A 170 18.36 -0.41 -21.77
CA MET A 170 19.06 0.86 -21.74
C MET A 170 18.95 1.64 -23.07
N THR A 171 18.57 0.99 -24.16
CA THR A 171 18.25 1.68 -25.41
C THR A 171 17.06 2.64 -25.25
N ARG A 172 16.15 2.37 -24.31
CA ARG A 172 14.99 3.22 -23.98
C ARG A 172 15.29 4.27 -22.91
N CYS A 173 16.46 4.22 -22.27
CA CYS A 173 16.80 5.10 -21.16
C CYS A 173 17.00 6.54 -21.65
N ILE A 174 16.36 7.51 -20.97
CA ILE A 174 16.51 8.95 -21.19
C ILE A 174 17.48 9.61 -20.20
N GLN A 175 18.22 8.82 -19.45
CA GLN A 175 19.26 9.25 -18.49
C GLN A 175 18.78 10.26 -17.44
N CYS A 176 17.54 10.17 -16.99
CA CYS A 176 16.94 11.10 -16.04
C CYS A 176 17.43 10.94 -14.59
N THR A 177 18.19 9.91 -14.27
CA THR A 177 18.82 9.59 -12.97
C THR A 177 17.86 9.30 -11.80
N ARG A 178 16.54 9.18 -12.02
CA ARG A 178 15.60 8.90 -10.91
C ARG A 178 15.92 7.59 -10.21
N CYS A 179 16.22 6.52 -10.95
CA CYS A 179 16.54 5.20 -10.40
C CYS A 179 17.85 5.20 -9.61
N ILE A 180 18.89 5.91 -10.08
CA ILE A 180 20.17 6.07 -9.36
C ILE A 180 19.91 6.75 -8.02
N ARG A 181 19.27 7.94 -8.03
CA ARG A 181 18.96 8.69 -6.82
C ARG A 181 18.00 7.94 -5.89
N PHE A 182 17.09 7.14 -6.42
CA PHE A 182 16.27 6.27 -5.60
C PHE A 182 17.11 5.25 -4.82
N CYS A 183 18.03 4.57 -5.49
CA CYS A 183 18.94 3.62 -4.83
C CYS A 183 19.84 4.29 -3.79
N GLU A 184 20.33 5.50 -4.06
CA GLU A 184 21.19 6.26 -3.15
C GLU A 184 20.41 6.88 -1.96
N GLU A 185 19.33 7.61 -2.26
CA GLU A 185 18.67 8.49 -1.27
C GLU A 185 17.56 7.79 -0.48
N ILE A 186 16.88 6.80 -1.08
CA ILE A 186 15.74 6.12 -0.49
C ILE A 186 16.10 4.71 -0.03
N ALA A 187 16.62 3.86 -0.93
CA ALA A 187 17.03 2.51 -0.57
C ALA A 187 18.34 2.51 0.26
N GLY A 188 19.21 3.49 0.03
CA GLY A 188 20.51 3.60 0.73
C GLY A 188 21.56 2.57 0.28
N THR A 189 21.37 1.95 -0.88
CA THR A 189 22.19 0.84 -1.37
C THR A 189 23.16 1.23 -2.49
N GLY A 190 22.81 2.26 -3.28
CA GLY A 190 23.68 2.76 -4.37
C GLY A 190 23.97 1.76 -5.49
N GLU A 191 23.12 0.73 -5.68
CA GLU A 191 23.35 -0.37 -6.64
C GLU A 191 23.37 0.09 -8.11
N LEU A 192 22.71 1.20 -8.44
CA LEU A 192 22.65 1.74 -9.80
C LEU A 192 23.57 2.96 -9.94
N THR A 193 24.34 3.00 -11.03
CA THR A 193 25.24 4.10 -11.34
C THR A 193 25.30 4.37 -12.84
N PHE A 194 26.00 5.42 -13.25
CA PHE A 194 26.38 5.59 -14.63
C PHE A 194 27.64 4.79 -14.95
N LEU A 195 27.57 3.98 -16.01
CA LEU A 195 28.75 3.40 -16.66
C LEU A 195 29.09 4.23 -17.89
N ASP A 196 30.37 4.22 -18.25
CA ASP A 196 30.93 4.98 -19.36
C ASP A 196 30.69 6.51 -19.28
N ARG A 197 30.97 7.21 -20.37
CA ARG A 197 30.83 8.67 -20.49
C ARG A 197 30.49 9.10 -21.91
N GLY A 198 29.98 10.31 -22.03
CA GLY A 198 29.62 10.91 -23.32
C GLY A 198 28.53 10.12 -24.03
N GLY A 199 28.69 9.85 -25.32
CA GLY A 199 27.70 9.15 -26.13
C GLY A 199 27.44 7.68 -25.75
N ARG A 200 28.27 7.10 -24.87
CA ARG A 200 28.13 5.70 -24.41
C ARG A 200 27.56 5.58 -23.01
N THR A 201 27.31 6.69 -22.32
CA THR A 201 26.79 6.68 -20.95
C THR A 201 25.50 5.88 -20.87
N LEU A 202 25.44 4.94 -19.93
CA LEU A 202 24.24 4.14 -19.61
C LEU A 202 24.10 3.97 -18.11
N VAL A 203 22.89 3.67 -17.65
CA VAL A 203 22.61 3.32 -16.25
C VAL A 203 22.71 1.82 -16.11
N TRP A 204 23.49 1.36 -15.12
CA TRP A 204 23.65 -0.07 -14.86
C TRP A 204 23.98 -0.33 -13.39
N THR A 205 24.06 -1.59 -13.02
CA THR A 205 24.49 -1.99 -11.68
C THR A 205 26.01 -1.81 -11.53
N HIS A 206 26.43 -1.47 -10.31
CA HIS A 206 27.84 -1.29 -9.97
C HIS A 206 28.53 -2.67 -9.85
N ASP A 207 29.70 -2.81 -10.43
CA ASP A 207 30.57 -4.00 -10.33
C ASP A 207 29.90 -5.37 -10.61
N GLY A 208 28.77 -5.37 -11.35
CA GLY A 208 28.04 -6.59 -11.68
C GLY A 208 27.15 -7.13 -10.56
N GLU A 209 27.05 -6.42 -9.42
CA GLU A 209 26.13 -6.78 -8.35
C GLU A 209 24.67 -6.60 -8.81
N PRO A 210 23.77 -7.51 -8.45
CA PRO A 210 22.37 -7.39 -8.88
C PRO A 210 21.64 -6.25 -8.17
N LEU A 211 20.65 -5.63 -8.83
CA LEU A 211 19.68 -4.75 -8.19
C LEU A 211 18.71 -5.59 -7.34
N ALA A 212 19.03 -5.80 -6.07
CA ALA A 212 18.37 -6.80 -5.21
C ALA A 212 17.97 -6.29 -3.82
N ASN A 213 17.95 -4.94 -3.61
CA ASN A 213 17.44 -4.38 -2.35
C ASN A 213 15.94 -4.66 -2.18
N ASP A 214 15.43 -4.54 -0.95
CA ASP A 214 14.02 -4.82 -0.59
C ASP A 214 12.97 -3.98 -1.34
N TRP A 215 13.39 -2.95 -2.09
CA TRP A 215 12.55 -2.05 -2.88
C TRP A 215 13.01 -1.96 -4.34
N SER A 216 13.69 -2.98 -4.85
CA SER A 216 14.31 -2.95 -6.19
C SER A 216 13.31 -2.58 -7.30
N ALA A 217 12.08 -3.06 -7.21
CA ALA A 217 11.02 -2.76 -8.17
C ALA A 217 10.55 -1.30 -8.14
N CYS A 218 10.81 -0.52 -7.06
CA CYS A 218 10.55 0.93 -7.07
C CYS A 218 11.44 1.67 -8.08
N ALA A 219 12.59 1.12 -8.48
CA ALA A 219 13.40 1.67 -9.57
C ALA A 219 12.61 1.67 -10.90
N ALA A 220 11.75 0.68 -11.13
CA ALA A 220 10.83 0.67 -12.28
C ALA A 220 9.69 1.68 -12.11
N ASP A 221 9.12 1.85 -10.90
CA ASP A 221 8.05 2.82 -10.64
C ASP A 221 8.53 4.27 -10.89
N VAL A 222 9.74 4.62 -10.48
CA VAL A 222 10.27 5.97 -10.69
C VAL A 222 10.77 6.20 -12.11
N CYS A 223 10.96 5.16 -12.91
CA CYS A 223 11.40 5.27 -14.29
C CYS A 223 10.28 5.86 -15.15
N PRO A 224 10.48 7.04 -15.79
CA PRO A 224 9.42 7.69 -16.56
C PRO A 224 9.20 7.06 -17.94
N VAL A 225 9.99 6.05 -18.31
CA VAL A 225 9.99 5.36 -19.61
C VAL A 225 10.14 3.86 -19.43
N GLY A 226 10.03 3.08 -20.51
CA GLY A 226 10.15 1.62 -20.47
C GLY A 226 11.58 1.09 -20.43
N ALA A 227 12.52 1.84 -19.81
CA ALA A 227 13.90 1.41 -19.63
C ALA A 227 14.06 0.42 -18.45
N LEU A 228 13.28 0.59 -17.39
CA LEU A 228 13.17 -0.35 -16.28
C LEU A 228 11.72 -0.79 -16.15
N THR A 229 11.50 -2.10 -16.14
CA THR A 229 10.17 -2.71 -16.03
C THR A 229 10.22 -3.91 -15.07
N THR A 230 9.11 -4.25 -14.43
CA THR A 230 9.05 -5.44 -13.57
C THR A 230 8.84 -6.70 -14.42
N ARG A 231 9.64 -7.74 -14.14
CA ARG A 231 9.59 -9.04 -14.82
C ARG A 231 8.19 -9.66 -14.75
N GLU A 232 7.56 -9.61 -13.59
CA GLU A 232 6.31 -10.27 -13.26
C GLU A 232 5.11 -9.68 -14.02
N PHE A 233 5.15 -8.38 -14.35
CA PHE A 233 4.08 -7.73 -15.12
C PHE A 233 4.36 -7.68 -16.62
N ARG A 234 5.64 -7.73 -17.03
CA ARG A 234 6.04 -7.51 -18.41
C ARG A 234 5.28 -8.41 -19.39
N PHE A 235 4.66 -7.79 -20.41
CA PHE A 235 3.90 -8.44 -21.48
C PHE A 235 2.65 -9.24 -21.05
N ARG A 236 2.19 -9.08 -19.81
CA ARG A 236 0.98 -9.79 -19.34
C ARG A 236 -0.31 -9.11 -19.77
N LYS A 237 -0.39 -7.79 -19.64
CA LYS A 237 -1.60 -7.02 -20.00
C LYS A 237 -1.23 -5.58 -20.31
N ARG A 238 -1.91 -4.96 -21.27
CA ARG A 238 -1.79 -3.53 -21.52
C ARG A 238 -2.58 -2.74 -20.49
N VAL A 239 -2.00 -1.63 -20.00
CA VAL A 239 -2.53 -0.85 -18.87
C VAL A 239 -3.92 -0.27 -19.13
N TRP A 240 -4.28 0.03 -20.36
CA TRP A 240 -5.61 0.55 -20.72
C TRP A 240 -6.74 -0.49 -20.62
N TYR A 241 -6.41 -1.76 -20.43
CA TYR A 241 -7.36 -2.83 -20.12
C TYR A 241 -7.45 -3.14 -18.63
N LEU A 242 -6.70 -2.43 -17.78
CA LEU A 242 -6.68 -2.62 -16.34
C LEU A 242 -7.56 -1.59 -15.63
N ARG A 243 -8.23 -2.03 -14.59
CA ARG A 243 -8.88 -1.20 -13.59
C ARG A 243 -7.96 -1.06 -12.40
N LYS A 244 -8.10 0.07 -11.69
CA LYS A 244 -7.32 0.37 -10.47
C LYS A 244 -8.28 0.45 -9.29
N THR A 245 -8.07 -0.36 -8.28
CA THR A 245 -8.85 -0.35 -7.05
C THR A 245 -7.96 -0.01 -5.87
N PRO A 246 -8.30 1.02 -5.05
CA PRO A 246 -7.56 1.37 -3.85
C PRO A 246 -7.52 0.21 -2.86
N SER A 247 -6.34 -0.07 -2.31
CA SER A 247 -6.14 -1.16 -1.36
C SER A 247 -5.05 -0.85 -0.35
N VAL A 248 -4.90 -1.77 0.61
CA VAL A 248 -3.85 -1.79 1.62
C VAL A 248 -3.08 -3.10 1.49
N CYS A 249 -1.76 -3.03 1.48
CA CYS A 249 -0.89 -4.19 1.34
C CYS A 249 -1.07 -5.15 2.52
N PRO A 250 -1.37 -6.44 2.29
CA PRO A 250 -1.58 -7.41 3.36
C PRO A 250 -0.27 -7.99 3.91
N GLY A 251 0.90 -7.63 3.37
CA GLY A 251 2.16 -8.32 3.61
C GLY A 251 2.71 -8.20 5.02
N CYS A 252 2.55 -7.04 5.65
CA CYS A 252 2.97 -6.80 7.03
C CYS A 252 2.16 -5.68 7.68
N ASN A 253 2.33 -5.49 8.99
CA ASN A 253 1.57 -4.53 9.78
C ASN A 253 1.91 -3.06 9.55
N ILE A 254 2.82 -2.72 8.62
CA ILE A 254 2.97 -1.36 8.11
C ILE A 254 1.71 -0.93 7.34
N GLY A 255 1.07 -1.86 6.60
CA GLY A 255 -0.15 -1.60 5.86
C GLY A 255 0.03 -0.54 4.79
N CYS A 256 1.03 -0.69 3.91
CA CYS A 256 1.30 0.26 2.82
C CYS A 256 0.09 0.44 1.91
N ASN A 257 -0.20 1.68 1.53
CA ASN A 257 -1.25 1.99 0.57
C ASN A 257 -0.82 1.58 -0.83
N ASN A 258 -1.64 0.80 -1.51
CA ASN A 258 -1.41 0.37 -2.87
C ASN A 258 -2.68 0.47 -3.71
N SER A 259 -2.54 0.29 -5.00
CA SER A 259 -3.63 0.04 -5.94
C SER A 259 -3.50 -1.38 -6.48
N ILE A 260 -4.61 -2.12 -6.45
CA ILE A 260 -4.73 -3.39 -7.16
C ILE A 260 -5.04 -3.07 -8.62
N GLU A 261 -4.15 -3.42 -9.53
CA GLU A 261 -4.44 -3.38 -10.96
C GLU A 261 -4.91 -4.75 -11.44
N HIS A 262 -6.15 -4.77 -11.93
CA HIS A 262 -6.86 -6.00 -12.24
C HIS A 262 -7.69 -5.89 -13.53
N GLY A 263 -8.05 -7.03 -14.09
CA GLY A 263 -8.96 -7.16 -15.23
C GLY A 263 -9.40 -8.62 -15.37
N ASP A 264 -10.63 -8.85 -15.81
CA ASP A 264 -11.20 -10.19 -16.06
C ASP A 264 -11.12 -11.13 -14.82
N GLY A 265 -11.23 -10.56 -13.59
CA GLY A 265 -11.13 -11.33 -12.34
C GLY A 265 -9.70 -11.78 -11.98
N ILE A 266 -8.67 -11.17 -12.59
CA ILE A 266 -7.25 -11.47 -12.35
C ILE A 266 -6.56 -10.22 -11.82
N VAL A 267 -5.78 -10.36 -10.76
CA VAL A 267 -4.85 -9.34 -10.27
C VAL A 267 -3.55 -9.44 -11.08
N TYR A 268 -3.14 -8.34 -11.72
CA TYR A 268 -1.93 -8.31 -12.52
C TYR A 268 -0.72 -7.77 -11.77
N ARG A 269 -0.92 -6.71 -10.96
CA ARG A 269 0.14 -6.14 -10.13
C ARG A 269 -0.40 -5.25 -9.00
N PHE A 270 0.45 -4.97 -8.02
CA PHE A 270 0.28 -3.87 -7.08
C PHE A 270 1.17 -2.71 -7.48
N LEU A 271 0.62 -1.49 -7.45
CA LEU A 271 1.39 -0.25 -7.54
C LEU A 271 1.25 0.55 -6.24
N PRO A 272 2.33 1.24 -5.79
CA PRO A 272 2.22 2.10 -4.62
C PRO A 272 1.23 3.24 -4.87
N ARG A 273 0.39 3.52 -3.89
CA ARG A 273 -0.48 4.69 -3.83
C ARG A 273 0.08 5.65 -2.79
N LEU A 274 0.23 6.91 -3.17
CA LEU A 274 0.81 7.93 -2.29
C LEU A 274 0.05 8.03 -0.97
N ASN A 275 0.76 7.77 0.12
CA ASN A 275 0.35 8.12 1.46
C ASN A 275 1.57 8.64 2.25
N PRO A 276 1.71 9.96 2.42
CA PRO A 276 2.87 10.56 3.09
C PRO A 276 3.10 10.07 4.52
N GLU A 277 2.05 9.62 5.18
CA GLU A 277 2.08 9.20 6.59
C GLU A 277 2.41 7.72 6.78
N VAL A 278 2.40 6.91 5.71
CA VAL A 278 2.62 5.46 5.81
C VAL A 278 3.77 5.02 4.91
N ASN A 279 3.62 5.06 3.61
CA ASN A 279 4.58 4.50 2.65
C ASN A 279 5.05 5.49 1.59
N ASP A 280 4.65 6.76 1.70
CA ASP A 280 4.94 7.78 0.70
C ASP A 280 4.67 7.29 -0.73
N TYR A 281 5.65 7.21 -1.60
CA TYR A 281 5.57 6.71 -2.97
C TYR A 281 6.05 5.25 -3.13
N TRP A 282 6.37 4.55 -2.02
CA TRP A 282 7.15 3.33 -2.06
C TRP A 282 6.32 2.09 -1.71
N LEU A 283 6.68 0.95 -2.29
CA LEU A 283 6.15 -0.37 -1.96
C LEU A 283 7.28 -1.38 -2.05
N CYS A 284 7.55 -2.11 -0.97
CA CYS A 284 8.61 -3.11 -0.95
C CYS A 284 8.29 -4.29 -1.89
N ASP A 285 9.32 -4.97 -2.36
CA ASP A 285 9.19 -6.08 -3.30
C ASP A 285 8.36 -7.22 -2.73
N TYR A 286 8.56 -7.56 -1.45
CA TYR A 286 7.74 -8.56 -0.77
C TYR A 286 6.24 -8.23 -0.86
N GLY A 287 5.83 -7.03 -0.46
CA GLY A 287 4.42 -6.62 -0.49
C GLY A 287 3.87 -6.53 -1.92
N ARG A 288 4.69 -6.04 -2.85
CA ARG A 288 4.34 -5.89 -4.27
C ARG A 288 3.99 -7.22 -4.93
N PHE A 289 4.81 -8.25 -4.74
CA PHE A 289 4.65 -9.53 -5.42
C PHE A 289 3.67 -10.49 -4.73
N LEU A 290 3.14 -10.12 -3.58
CA LEU A 290 1.94 -10.78 -3.02
C LEU A 290 0.72 -10.67 -3.93
N SER A 291 0.72 -9.73 -4.90
CA SER A 291 -0.35 -9.63 -5.92
C SER A 291 -0.60 -10.95 -6.64
N GLU A 292 0.43 -11.75 -6.90
CA GLU A 292 0.29 -13.05 -7.58
C GLU A 292 -0.44 -14.06 -6.70
N SER A 293 -0.20 -14.05 -5.40
CA SER A 293 -0.87 -14.95 -4.46
C SER A 293 -2.37 -14.73 -4.39
N LEU A 294 -2.87 -13.52 -4.73
CA LEU A 294 -4.32 -13.24 -4.71
C LEU A 294 -5.09 -13.97 -5.81
N ASN A 295 -4.41 -14.43 -6.86
CA ASN A 295 -5.02 -15.21 -7.93
C ASN A 295 -5.11 -16.71 -7.62
N VAL A 296 -4.46 -17.16 -6.55
CA VAL A 296 -4.42 -18.58 -6.17
C VAL A 296 -5.68 -18.93 -5.39
N GLN A 297 -6.47 -19.88 -5.89
CA GLN A 297 -7.66 -20.43 -5.25
C GLN A 297 -7.59 -21.95 -5.35
N GLU A 298 -6.98 -22.60 -4.36
CA GLU A 298 -6.78 -24.05 -4.36
C GLU A 298 -7.94 -24.79 -3.69
N ILE A 299 -8.60 -24.14 -2.72
CA ILE A 299 -9.79 -24.69 -2.08
C ILE A 299 -11.01 -24.29 -2.91
N GLU A 300 -11.39 -25.15 -3.85
CA GLU A 300 -12.49 -24.90 -4.80
C GLU A 300 -13.85 -25.41 -4.32
N LYS A 301 -13.88 -26.23 -3.26
CA LYS A 301 -15.10 -26.83 -2.73
C LYS A 301 -15.07 -26.87 -1.20
N ALA A 302 -16.25 -26.79 -0.61
CA ALA A 302 -16.37 -27.12 0.81
C ALA A 302 -16.33 -28.63 1.00
N THR A 303 -15.69 -29.08 2.07
CA THR A 303 -15.60 -30.51 2.42
C THR A 303 -15.99 -30.75 3.89
N ILE A 304 -16.58 -31.91 4.13
CA ILE A 304 -16.81 -32.45 5.47
C ILE A 304 -16.14 -33.79 5.56
N ARG A 305 -15.30 -33.99 6.60
CA ARG A 305 -14.65 -35.26 6.88
C ARG A 305 -15.53 -36.10 7.81
N GLU A 306 -15.86 -37.29 7.36
CA GLU A 306 -16.54 -38.29 8.15
C GLU A 306 -15.62 -39.50 8.29
N LYS A 307 -15.19 -39.83 9.51
CA LYS A 307 -14.09 -40.78 9.79
C LYS A 307 -12.79 -40.32 9.12
N GLU A 308 -12.31 -41.06 8.11
CA GLU A 308 -11.06 -40.72 7.39
C GLU A 308 -11.29 -40.14 6.00
N GLU A 309 -12.53 -40.16 5.50
CA GLU A 309 -12.86 -39.68 4.17
C GLU A 309 -13.46 -38.28 4.20
N ALA A 310 -12.90 -37.37 3.38
CA ALA A 310 -13.45 -36.05 3.13
C ALA A 310 -14.38 -36.12 1.92
N ARG A 311 -15.61 -35.64 2.06
CA ARG A 311 -16.58 -35.55 0.95
C ARG A 311 -16.87 -34.11 0.58
N ASP A 312 -17.03 -33.83 -0.70
CA ASP A 312 -17.46 -32.55 -1.21
C ASP A 312 -18.91 -32.26 -0.81
N VAL A 313 -19.16 -31.03 -0.37
CA VAL A 313 -20.51 -30.55 -0.03
C VAL A 313 -20.72 -29.11 -0.54
N LEU A 314 -21.95 -28.63 -0.54
CA LEU A 314 -22.23 -27.22 -0.79
C LEU A 314 -21.84 -26.38 0.43
N VAL A 315 -21.40 -25.14 0.20
CA VAL A 315 -21.01 -24.21 1.27
C VAL A 315 -22.09 -24.05 2.35
N PRO A 316 -23.40 -23.86 2.03
CA PRO A 316 -24.43 -23.80 3.07
C PRO A 316 -24.49 -25.05 3.95
N VAL A 317 -24.33 -26.25 3.38
CA VAL A 317 -24.32 -27.52 4.12
C VAL A 317 -23.13 -27.58 5.09
N ALA A 318 -21.95 -27.12 4.65
CA ALA A 318 -20.79 -27.03 5.53
C ALA A 318 -21.02 -26.06 6.69
N ILE A 319 -21.60 -24.87 6.43
CA ILE A 319 -21.91 -23.88 7.47
C ILE A 319 -22.96 -24.41 8.45
N GLU A 320 -24.00 -25.07 7.98
CA GLU A 320 -25.01 -25.75 8.85
C GLU A 320 -24.34 -26.80 9.73
N ARG A 321 -23.41 -27.60 9.19
CA ARG A 321 -22.66 -28.60 9.96
C ARG A 321 -21.78 -27.97 11.01
N ILE A 322 -21.13 -26.83 10.70
CA ILE A 322 -20.37 -26.05 11.69
C ILE A 322 -21.28 -25.59 12.82
N ALA A 323 -22.43 -24.97 12.48
CA ALA A 323 -23.39 -24.51 13.48
C ALA A 323 -23.90 -25.66 14.38
N GLN A 324 -24.17 -26.83 13.79
CA GLN A 324 -24.56 -28.03 14.53
C GLN A 324 -23.47 -28.47 15.51
N ARG A 325 -22.19 -28.56 15.07
CA ARG A 325 -21.07 -28.95 15.91
C ARG A 325 -20.85 -27.99 17.09
N ILE A 326 -21.02 -26.68 16.85
CA ILE A 326 -20.94 -25.67 17.90
C ILE A 326 -22.05 -25.88 18.94
N ARG A 327 -23.32 -26.11 18.53
CA ARG A 327 -24.45 -26.35 19.45
C ARG A 327 -24.21 -27.62 20.28
N GLU A 328 -23.86 -28.73 19.62
CA GLU A 328 -23.55 -30.00 20.30
C GLU A 328 -22.46 -29.84 21.36
N THR A 329 -21.42 -29.03 21.04
CA THR A 329 -20.32 -28.77 21.98
C THR A 329 -20.79 -27.92 23.16
N ILE A 330 -21.63 -26.89 22.92
CA ILE A 330 -22.18 -26.06 24.01
C ILE A 330 -23.07 -26.88 24.93
N GLU A 331 -23.91 -27.75 24.39
CA GLU A 331 -24.78 -28.63 25.16
C GLU A 331 -23.99 -29.67 25.99
N GLY A 332 -22.89 -30.18 25.46
CA GLY A 332 -22.09 -31.21 26.12
C GLY A 332 -20.99 -30.67 27.04
N ALA A 333 -20.09 -29.86 26.51
CA ALA A 333 -18.89 -29.36 27.21
C ALA A 333 -19.02 -27.89 27.65
N GLY A 334 -20.09 -27.21 27.24
CA GLY A 334 -20.27 -25.79 27.48
C GLY A 334 -19.35 -24.91 26.58
N PRO A 335 -19.39 -23.58 26.77
CA PRO A 335 -18.61 -22.63 25.97
C PRO A 335 -17.10 -22.86 26.01
N LYS A 336 -16.57 -23.47 27.09
CA LYS A 336 -15.14 -23.79 27.22
C LYS A 336 -14.66 -24.86 26.23
N GLY A 337 -15.57 -25.65 25.64
CA GLY A 337 -15.28 -26.60 24.58
C GLY A 337 -14.99 -25.98 23.23
N LEU A 338 -15.17 -24.67 23.07
CA LEU A 338 -14.94 -23.93 21.83
C LEU A 338 -13.65 -23.11 21.90
N PHE A 339 -12.99 -22.93 20.75
CA PHE A 339 -11.87 -21.99 20.57
C PHE A 339 -11.99 -21.31 19.21
N PHE A 340 -11.94 -19.95 19.18
CA PHE A 340 -12.04 -19.15 17.96
C PHE A 340 -10.69 -18.49 17.63
N LEU A 341 -10.20 -18.71 16.43
CA LEU A 341 -8.93 -18.18 15.95
C LEU A 341 -9.12 -17.28 14.75
N GLY A 342 -8.89 -15.97 14.94
CA GLY A 342 -8.84 -14.96 13.88
C GLY A 342 -7.44 -14.78 13.33
N SER A 343 -7.25 -13.76 12.49
CA SER A 343 -5.96 -13.52 11.87
C SER A 343 -5.69 -12.04 11.59
N ALA A 344 -4.41 -11.72 11.43
CA ALA A 344 -3.95 -10.40 10.99
C ALA A 344 -4.27 -10.08 9.52
N ASN A 345 -4.80 -11.02 8.74
CA ASN A 345 -5.26 -10.81 7.36
C ASN A 345 -6.77 -10.67 7.23
N LEU A 346 -7.50 -10.94 8.30
CA LEU A 346 -8.92 -10.57 8.37
C LEU A 346 -9.07 -9.07 8.59
N SER A 347 -10.11 -8.47 8.02
CA SER A 347 -10.43 -7.07 8.26
C SER A 347 -10.86 -6.81 9.71
N ASN A 348 -10.93 -5.54 10.11
CA ASN A 348 -11.50 -5.17 11.40
C ASN A 348 -12.93 -5.69 11.53
N GLU A 349 -13.73 -5.56 10.47
CA GLU A 349 -15.11 -6.01 10.40
C GLU A 349 -15.22 -7.54 10.57
N GLU A 350 -14.35 -8.31 9.93
CA GLU A 350 -14.33 -9.77 10.02
C GLU A 350 -13.89 -10.26 11.42
N ASN A 351 -12.83 -9.66 11.97
CA ASN A 351 -12.36 -9.97 13.32
C ASN A 351 -13.39 -9.55 14.39
N PHE A 352 -14.07 -8.41 14.18
CA PHE A 352 -15.15 -7.96 15.06
C PHE A 352 -16.34 -8.93 15.06
N LEU A 353 -16.79 -9.40 13.90
CA LEU A 353 -17.84 -10.40 13.79
C LEU A 353 -17.47 -11.71 14.50
N LEU A 354 -16.23 -12.17 14.33
CA LEU A 354 -15.75 -13.37 14.99
C LEU A 354 -15.78 -13.20 16.52
N ARG A 355 -15.35 -12.05 17.04
CA ARG A 355 -15.45 -11.70 18.46
C ARG A 355 -16.91 -11.67 18.94
N LYS A 356 -17.79 -11.00 18.20
CA LYS A 356 -19.22 -10.92 18.54
C LYS A 356 -19.88 -12.30 18.57
N LEU A 357 -19.50 -13.19 17.65
CA LEU A 357 -19.97 -14.57 17.66
C LEU A 357 -19.50 -15.31 18.91
N ALA A 358 -18.21 -15.19 19.28
CA ALA A 358 -17.67 -15.80 20.49
C ALA A 358 -18.38 -15.26 21.75
N ASP A 359 -18.61 -13.95 21.84
CA ASP A 359 -19.33 -13.32 22.97
C ASP A 359 -20.79 -13.82 23.08
N HIS A 360 -21.50 -13.92 21.93
CA HIS A 360 -22.87 -14.46 21.90
C HIS A 360 -22.94 -15.89 22.45
N LEU A 361 -21.91 -16.70 22.18
CA LEU A 361 -21.78 -18.06 22.68
C LEU A 361 -21.14 -18.13 24.07
N SER A 362 -20.90 -17.00 24.74
CA SER A 362 -20.21 -16.90 26.04
C SER A 362 -18.84 -17.58 26.06
N CYS A 363 -18.13 -17.59 24.90
CA CYS A 363 -16.83 -18.23 24.74
C CYS A 363 -15.71 -17.19 24.88
N GLY A 364 -14.93 -17.30 25.97
CA GLY A 364 -13.74 -16.46 26.20
C GLY A 364 -12.48 -16.99 25.53
N ASN A 365 -12.48 -18.21 25.00
CA ASN A 365 -11.33 -18.84 24.36
C ASN A 365 -11.19 -18.33 22.92
N ARG A 366 -10.34 -17.36 22.73
CA ARG A 366 -10.13 -16.74 21.42
C ARG A 366 -8.77 -16.08 21.32
N ASP A 367 -8.20 -16.05 20.12
CA ASP A 367 -6.94 -15.36 19.82
C ASP A 367 -6.87 -14.94 18.35
N ALA A 368 -5.83 -14.19 17.98
CA ALA A 368 -5.49 -13.86 16.61
C ALA A 368 -4.10 -14.40 16.27
N VAL A 369 -4.00 -15.09 15.14
CA VAL A 369 -2.71 -15.56 14.62
C VAL A 369 -1.84 -14.38 14.25
N VAL A 370 -0.59 -14.43 14.67
CA VAL A 370 0.48 -13.49 14.31
C VAL A 370 1.72 -14.26 13.84
N ASP A 371 2.35 -13.74 12.80
CA ASP A 371 3.64 -14.25 12.31
C ASP A 371 4.71 -13.17 12.46
N ARG A 372 5.61 -13.33 13.44
CA ARG A 372 6.71 -12.39 13.72
C ARG A 372 7.95 -12.65 12.87
N SER A 373 7.96 -13.65 12.00
CA SER A 373 9.15 -14.05 11.23
C SER A 373 9.56 -13.04 10.15
N ARG A 374 8.80 -11.97 9.94
CA ARG A 374 8.96 -11.05 8.81
C ARG A 374 8.89 -9.58 9.22
N ALA A 375 9.88 -9.13 9.99
CA ALA A 375 10.08 -7.69 10.20
C ALA A 375 10.32 -6.98 8.86
N ARG A 376 9.75 -5.80 8.69
CA ARG A 376 9.86 -4.97 7.49
C ARG A 376 10.08 -3.51 7.87
N ARG A 377 10.56 -2.74 6.95
CA ARG A 377 10.82 -1.32 7.11
C ARG A 377 10.32 -0.53 5.90
N MET A 378 9.70 0.60 6.11
CA MET A 378 9.19 1.47 5.04
C MET A 378 9.50 2.92 5.35
N LYS A 379 9.94 3.68 4.34
CA LYS A 379 10.23 5.10 4.48
C LYS A 379 8.98 5.92 4.20
N SER A 380 8.48 6.62 5.20
CA SER A 380 7.48 7.68 5.05
C SER A 380 8.15 9.02 4.70
N LYS A 381 7.35 10.07 4.56
CA LYS A 381 7.85 11.43 4.33
C LYS A 381 8.81 11.92 5.43
N THR A 382 8.54 11.57 6.66
CA THR A 382 9.20 12.14 7.84
C THR A 382 10.09 11.16 8.58
N GLU A 383 9.78 9.86 8.51
CA GLU A 383 10.43 8.83 9.33
C GLU A 383 10.47 7.46 8.66
N TRP A 384 11.23 6.54 9.25
CA TRP A 384 11.16 5.13 8.94
C TRP A 384 10.12 4.44 9.81
N ILE A 385 9.20 3.71 9.19
CA ILE A 385 8.21 2.89 9.88
C ILE A 385 8.68 1.45 9.86
N GLU A 386 8.74 0.83 11.03
CA GLU A 386 9.14 -0.56 11.21
C GLU A 386 7.92 -1.41 11.49
N GLY A 387 7.74 -2.47 10.70
CA GLY A 387 6.73 -3.49 10.89
C GLY A 387 7.40 -4.76 11.43
N ASP A 388 6.84 -5.32 12.47
CA ASP A 388 7.38 -6.49 13.17
C ASP A 388 6.55 -7.77 12.99
N HIS A 389 5.45 -7.69 12.25
CA HIS A 389 4.54 -8.80 12.02
C HIS A 389 4.17 -8.94 10.54
N ALA A 390 3.98 -10.16 10.07
CA ALA A 390 3.27 -10.43 8.83
C ALA A 390 1.75 -10.24 9.05
N GLY A 391 1.05 -9.78 8.00
CA GLY A 391 -0.37 -9.42 8.07
C GLY A 391 -0.61 -7.99 8.50
N ALA A 392 -1.48 -7.30 7.76
CA ALA A 392 -1.64 -5.86 7.90
C ALA A 392 -2.45 -5.44 9.14
N ASN A 393 -3.25 -6.33 9.70
CA ASN A 393 -4.30 -6.01 10.68
C ASN A 393 -4.12 -6.65 12.05
N TYR A 394 -2.90 -6.94 12.50
CA TYR A 394 -2.73 -7.52 13.83
C TYR A 394 -3.21 -6.59 14.96
N ALA A 395 -2.85 -5.31 14.86
CA ALA A 395 -3.33 -4.32 15.82
C ALA A 395 -4.87 -4.24 15.85
N GLY A 396 -5.50 -4.22 14.67
CA GLY A 396 -6.95 -4.23 14.57
C GLY A 396 -7.59 -5.50 15.10
N ALA A 397 -7.03 -6.67 14.85
CA ALA A 397 -7.54 -7.93 15.41
C ALA A 397 -7.59 -7.90 16.95
N LYS A 398 -6.54 -7.36 17.59
CA LYS A 398 -6.49 -7.17 19.04
C LYS A 398 -7.49 -6.12 19.53
N ASP A 399 -7.60 -4.99 18.83
CA ASP A 399 -8.56 -3.94 19.15
C ASP A 399 -10.02 -4.44 19.01
N MET A 400 -10.28 -5.30 18.02
CA MET A 400 -11.61 -5.96 17.87
C MET A 400 -11.88 -7.00 18.95
N GLY A 401 -10.97 -7.24 19.87
CA GLY A 401 -11.15 -8.12 21.01
C GLY A 401 -10.79 -9.59 20.77
N LEU A 402 -9.97 -9.90 19.77
CA LEU A 402 -9.42 -11.24 19.58
C LEU A 402 -8.22 -11.45 20.50
N SER A 403 -8.53 -11.53 21.78
CA SER A 403 -7.67 -11.91 22.90
C SER A 403 -8.50 -12.66 23.92
N PRO A 404 -7.93 -13.53 24.74
CA PRO A 404 -8.65 -14.23 25.80
C PRO A 404 -9.45 -13.27 26.69
N SER A 405 -10.67 -13.62 27.04
CA SER A 405 -11.54 -12.85 27.94
C SER A 405 -12.21 -13.75 28.96
N ASP A 406 -12.63 -13.20 30.09
CA ASP A 406 -13.38 -13.91 31.13
C ASP A 406 -12.76 -15.24 31.59
N GLY A 407 -11.42 -15.25 31.75
CA GLY A 407 -10.67 -16.45 32.09
C GLY A 407 -10.51 -17.47 30.96
N GLY A 408 -10.75 -17.03 29.70
CA GLY A 408 -10.52 -17.83 28.50
C GLY A 408 -9.04 -18.05 28.21
N ALA A 409 -8.76 -18.92 27.23
CA ALA A 409 -7.44 -19.33 26.83
C ALA A 409 -6.98 -18.69 25.51
N SER A 410 -5.67 -18.52 25.37
CA SER A 410 -4.98 -18.11 24.15
C SER A 410 -4.62 -19.31 23.27
N LEU A 411 -4.13 -19.04 22.04
CA LEU A 411 -3.57 -20.09 21.19
C LEU A 411 -2.40 -20.79 21.88
N GLU A 412 -1.56 -20.06 22.59
CA GLU A 412 -0.44 -20.62 23.34
C GLU A 412 -0.90 -21.59 24.43
N ASP A 413 -2.00 -21.30 25.12
CA ASP A 413 -2.57 -22.19 26.12
C ASP A 413 -3.09 -23.49 25.50
N VAL A 414 -3.65 -23.44 24.28
CA VAL A 414 -4.03 -24.63 23.51
C VAL A 414 -2.79 -25.45 23.12
N LEU A 415 -1.76 -24.79 22.60
CA LEU A 415 -0.52 -25.45 22.18
C LEU A 415 0.23 -26.11 23.35
N ASN A 416 0.22 -25.48 24.52
CA ASN A 416 0.84 -26.00 25.75
C ASN A 416 -0.03 -27.02 26.49
N GLY A 417 -1.23 -27.34 25.95
CA GLY A 417 -2.12 -28.36 26.54
C GLY A 417 -2.89 -27.89 27.80
N LYS A 418 -2.88 -26.58 28.11
CA LYS A 418 -3.66 -26.04 29.23
C LYS A 418 -5.16 -26.01 28.93
N LEU A 419 -5.54 -25.92 27.65
CA LEU A 419 -6.88 -26.07 27.15
C LEU A 419 -6.92 -27.12 26.05
N ALA A 420 -7.91 -28.02 26.11
CA ALA A 420 -8.20 -29.02 25.08
C ALA A 420 -9.64 -28.76 24.53
N PRO A 421 -9.81 -27.86 23.58
CA PRO A 421 -11.13 -27.55 23.03
C PRO A 421 -11.67 -28.73 22.20
N GLU A 422 -12.99 -28.92 22.21
CA GLU A 422 -13.65 -29.92 21.35
C GLU A 422 -13.82 -29.43 19.92
N VAL A 423 -14.09 -28.12 19.74
CA VAL A 423 -14.17 -27.48 18.43
C VAL A 423 -13.19 -26.31 18.35
N ILE A 424 -12.34 -26.33 17.32
CA ILE A 424 -11.46 -25.22 16.97
C ILE A 424 -11.95 -24.64 15.64
N PHE A 425 -12.31 -23.37 15.66
CA PHE A 425 -12.73 -22.62 14.48
C PHE A 425 -11.65 -21.65 14.04
N VAL A 426 -11.00 -21.92 12.89
CA VAL A 426 -9.97 -21.08 12.29
C VAL A 426 -10.61 -20.24 11.18
N ALA A 427 -10.77 -18.95 11.43
CA ALA A 427 -11.46 -18.04 10.50
C ALA A 427 -10.60 -17.64 9.28
N ASP A 428 -9.28 -17.89 9.30
CA ASP A 428 -8.40 -17.75 8.12
C ASP A 428 -7.30 -18.83 8.15
N GLY A 429 -7.61 -19.95 7.57
CA GLY A 429 -6.70 -21.09 7.46
C GLY A 429 -5.62 -20.97 6.39
N SER A 430 -5.60 -19.86 5.63
CA SER A 430 -4.61 -19.59 4.58
C SER A 430 -3.44 -18.75 5.07
N PHE A 431 -3.53 -18.19 6.27
CA PHE A 431 -2.57 -17.22 6.79
C PHE A 431 -1.52 -17.87 7.70
N SER A 432 -0.27 -17.47 7.47
CA SER A 432 0.91 -17.69 8.32
C SER A 432 1.56 -19.07 8.28
N LYS A 433 2.79 -19.13 8.80
CA LYS A 433 3.55 -20.36 9.00
C LYS A 433 2.84 -21.38 9.90
N ILE A 434 1.94 -20.92 10.79
CA ILE A 434 1.16 -21.80 11.67
C ILE A 434 0.31 -22.77 10.85
N ALA A 435 -0.21 -22.34 9.72
CA ALA A 435 -1.01 -23.18 8.85
C ALA A 435 -0.19 -24.26 8.11
N ASP A 436 1.12 -24.06 7.97
CA ASP A 436 2.08 -25.02 7.38
C ASP A 436 2.91 -25.77 8.42
N ASP A 437 2.84 -25.39 9.69
CA ASP A 437 3.59 -26.03 10.78
C ASP A 437 2.89 -27.33 11.22
N GLU A 438 3.45 -28.45 10.84
CA GLU A 438 2.87 -29.77 11.10
C GLU A 438 2.75 -30.09 12.60
N GLU A 439 3.66 -29.58 13.44
CA GLU A 439 3.62 -29.81 14.90
C GLU A 439 2.44 -29.04 15.52
N ILE A 440 2.27 -27.76 15.13
CA ILE A 440 1.12 -26.95 15.56
C ILE A 440 -0.18 -27.56 15.07
N VAL A 441 -0.26 -27.93 13.79
CA VAL A 441 -1.44 -28.54 13.20
C VAL A 441 -1.79 -29.88 13.90
N ALA A 442 -0.80 -30.68 14.25
CA ALA A 442 -1.02 -31.92 14.99
C ALA A 442 -1.63 -31.68 16.40
N VAL A 443 -1.28 -30.58 17.05
CA VAL A 443 -1.93 -30.18 18.32
C VAL A 443 -3.37 -29.76 18.08
N LEU A 444 -3.63 -28.90 17.08
CA LEU A 444 -4.98 -28.42 16.74
C LEU A 444 -5.89 -29.60 16.32
N ARG A 445 -5.35 -30.61 15.67
CA ARG A 445 -6.07 -31.83 15.23
C ARG A 445 -6.55 -32.72 16.39
N ARG A 446 -6.07 -32.48 17.62
CA ARG A 446 -6.58 -33.21 18.81
C ARG A 446 -8.03 -32.81 19.16
N ALA A 447 -8.50 -31.69 18.67
CA ALA A 447 -9.91 -31.32 18.80
C ALA A 447 -10.82 -32.35 18.09
N LYS A 448 -12.03 -32.54 18.60
CA LYS A 448 -13.05 -33.42 17.98
C LYS A 448 -13.50 -32.91 16.60
N CYS A 449 -13.40 -31.59 16.38
CA CYS A 449 -13.73 -30.96 15.12
C CYS A 449 -12.84 -29.74 14.87
N LEU A 450 -12.03 -29.79 13.83
CA LEU A 450 -11.21 -28.68 13.33
C LEU A 450 -11.90 -28.08 12.10
N VAL A 451 -12.31 -26.82 12.21
CA VAL A 451 -12.95 -26.05 11.15
C VAL A 451 -11.95 -25.05 10.58
N ALA A 452 -11.87 -24.94 9.26
CA ALA A 452 -11.06 -23.92 8.60
C ALA A 452 -11.83 -23.23 7.45
N LEU A 453 -11.83 -21.88 7.45
CA LEU A 453 -12.15 -21.10 6.27
C LEU A 453 -10.83 -20.78 5.57
N ALA A 454 -10.66 -21.18 4.31
CA ALA A 454 -9.37 -21.06 3.65
C ALA A 454 -9.49 -20.93 2.13
N ARG A 455 -8.42 -20.38 1.54
CA ARG A 455 -8.27 -20.21 0.09
C ARG A 455 -7.21 -21.13 -0.50
N THR A 456 -6.11 -21.34 0.23
CA THR A 456 -4.95 -22.13 -0.22
C THR A 456 -4.80 -23.42 0.56
N ALA A 457 -4.26 -24.44 -0.09
CA ALA A 457 -3.97 -25.74 0.50
C ALA A 457 -2.68 -25.68 1.34
N ASN A 458 -2.74 -26.20 2.56
CA ASN A 458 -1.63 -26.28 3.52
C ASN A 458 -1.84 -27.42 4.51
N ALA A 459 -0.97 -27.58 5.50
CA ALA A 459 -1.09 -28.64 6.50
C ALA A 459 -2.42 -28.53 7.29
N LEU A 460 -2.81 -27.31 7.69
CA LEU A 460 -4.06 -27.07 8.43
C LEU A 460 -5.28 -27.46 7.62
N THR A 461 -5.37 -27.05 6.36
CA THR A 461 -6.54 -27.35 5.50
C THR A 461 -6.64 -28.85 5.19
N ARG A 462 -5.51 -29.54 5.07
CA ARG A 462 -5.50 -31.01 4.92
C ARG A 462 -5.98 -31.71 6.19
N ALA A 463 -5.74 -31.12 7.36
CA ALA A 463 -6.12 -31.68 8.66
C ALA A 463 -7.58 -31.35 9.06
N ALA A 464 -8.20 -30.34 8.45
CA ALA A 464 -9.53 -29.87 8.82
C ALA A 464 -10.61 -30.93 8.64
N ASP A 465 -11.56 -30.98 9.57
CA ASP A 465 -12.75 -31.83 9.49
C ASP A 465 -13.85 -31.14 8.66
N ILE A 466 -13.95 -29.82 8.75
CA ILE A 466 -14.84 -29.02 7.90
C ILE A 466 -14.01 -27.91 7.29
N LEU A 467 -13.91 -27.92 5.96
CA LEU A 467 -13.18 -26.91 5.18
C LEU A 467 -14.16 -26.14 4.31
N VAL A 468 -14.07 -24.80 4.34
CA VAL A 468 -14.95 -23.93 3.55
C VAL A 468 -14.09 -22.98 2.70
N PRO A 469 -14.34 -22.87 1.38
CA PRO A 469 -13.62 -21.98 0.51
C PRO A 469 -13.90 -20.51 0.85
N ALA A 470 -12.85 -19.75 1.13
CA ALA A 470 -12.87 -18.32 1.39
C ALA A 470 -12.21 -17.54 0.25
N SER A 471 -12.59 -16.27 0.09
CA SER A 471 -12.09 -15.41 -0.97
C SER A 471 -10.80 -14.67 -0.61
N SER A 472 -10.12 -14.12 -1.63
CA SER A 472 -8.91 -13.29 -1.48
C SER A 472 -9.23 -11.86 -1.01
N LEU A 473 -8.18 -11.09 -0.66
CA LEU A 473 -8.30 -9.66 -0.35
C LEU A 473 -8.90 -8.85 -1.51
N ALA A 474 -8.59 -9.20 -2.76
CA ALA A 474 -9.12 -8.50 -3.94
C ALA A 474 -10.63 -8.66 -4.13
N GLU A 475 -11.23 -9.65 -3.49
CA GLU A 475 -12.64 -10.05 -3.64
C GLU A 475 -13.52 -9.60 -2.47
N LYS A 476 -12.97 -8.81 -1.54
CA LYS A 476 -13.69 -8.29 -0.37
C LYS A 476 -13.31 -6.83 -0.11
N GLU A 477 -14.07 -6.17 0.75
CA GLU A 477 -13.77 -4.83 1.26
C GLU A 477 -13.72 -4.83 2.79
N GLY A 478 -13.09 -3.81 3.37
CA GLY A 478 -12.99 -3.67 4.81
C GLY A 478 -11.94 -2.66 5.23
N THR A 479 -11.56 -2.71 6.51
CA THR A 479 -10.52 -1.84 7.07
C THR A 479 -9.43 -2.65 7.76
N PHE A 480 -8.19 -2.13 7.72
CA PHE A 480 -7.07 -2.61 8.51
C PHE A 480 -6.57 -1.52 9.45
N THR A 481 -6.11 -1.90 10.63
CA THR A 481 -5.43 -1.02 11.58
C THR A 481 -3.95 -1.39 11.62
N ASN A 482 -3.10 -0.48 11.16
CA ASN A 482 -1.67 -0.74 11.02
C ASN A 482 -0.89 -0.56 12.34
N VAL A 483 0.45 -0.77 12.30
CA VAL A 483 1.35 -0.64 13.46
C VAL A 483 1.34 0.76 14.09
N GLN A 484 1.07 1.81 13.32
CA GLN A 484 0.92 3.18 13.80
C GLN A 484 -0.47 3.48 14.38
N ARG A 485 -1.35 2.50 14.45
CA ARG A 485 -2.77 2.67 14.81
C ARG A 485 -3.55 3.52 13.82
N ARG A 486 -3.16 3.47 12.54
CA ARG A 486 -3.91 4.09 11.45
C ARG A 486 -4.91 3.09 10.87
N VAL A 487 -6.18 3.47 10.89
CA VAL A 487 -7.26 2.69 10.25
C VAL A 487 -7.34 3.08 8.79
N GLN A 488 -7.24 2.11 7.89
CA GLN A 488 -7.17 2.31 6.45
C GLN A 488 -8.16 1.39 5.74
N LYS A 489 -8.91 1.94 4.78
CA LYS A 489 -9.89 1.21 3.98
C LYS A 489 -9.23 0.57 2.75
N PHE A 490 -9.68 -0.62 2.41
CA PHE A 490 -9.45 -1.27 1.12
C PHE A 490 -10.78 -1.63 0.48
N GLU A 491 -10.81 -1.60 -0.85
CA GLU A 491 -12.03 -1.80 -1.65
C GLU A 491 -11.98 -3.13 -2.40
N ARG A 492 -13.15 -3.67 -2.70
CA ARG A 492 -13.31 -4.87 -3.51
C ARG A 492 -13.00 -4.58 -4.97
N ALA A 493 -12.02 -5.26 -5.55
CA ALA A 493 -11.64 -5.12 -6.94
C ALA A 493 -12.61 -5.84 -7.89
N PHE A 494 -13.06 -7.05 -7.53
CA PHE A 494 -14.02 -7.85 -8.30
C PHE A 494 -14.77 -8.83 -7.40
N LEU A 495 -15.82 -9.43 -7.92
CA LEU A 495 -16.61 -10.41 -7.18
C LEU A 495 -15.84 -11.73 -7.02
N PRO A 496 -16.00 -12.44 -5.90
CA PRO A 496 -15.39 -13.74 -5.70
C PRO A 496 -15.91 -14.77 -6.71
N LYS A 497 -15.01 -15.67 -7.11
CA LYS A 497 -15.37 -16.80 -7.96
C LYS A 497 -16.09 -17.87 -7.12
N PRO A 498 -17.35 -18.20 -7.41
CA PRO A 498 -18.06 -19.25 -6.68
C PRO A 498 -17.31 -20.59 -6.73
N PRO A 499 -17.38 -21.38 -5.62
CA PRO A 499 -18.18 -21.20 -4.41
C PRO A 499 -17.52 -20.35 -3.29
N ALA A 500 -16.28 -19.83 -3.50
CA ALA A 500 -15.61 -19.01 -2.52
C ALA A 500 -16.42 -17.75 -2.17
N ARG A 501 -16.38 -17.35 -0.91
CA ARG A 501 -17.07 -16.17 -0.38
C ARG A 501 -16.16 -15.38 0.57
N PRO A 502 -16.37 -14.06 0.73
CA PRO A 502 -15.72 -13.28 1.77
C PRO A 502 -15.92 -13.90 3.16
N HIS A 503 -14.87 -13.87 3.97
CA HIS A 503 -14.92 -14.40 5.33
C HIS A 503 -16.06 -13.77 6.14
N GLY A 504 -16.31 -12.46 5.98
CA GLY A 504 -17.41 -11.75 6.63
C GLY A 504 -18.79 -12.33 6.28
N GLU A 505 -19.04 -12.69 5.01
CA GLU A 505 -20.28 -13.33 4.60
C GLU A 505 -20.45 -14.72 5.21
N LEU A 506 -19.36 -15.52 5.25
CA LEU A 506 -19.39 -16.85 5.88
C LEU A 506 -19.66 -16.77 7.38
N LEU A 507 -19.03 -15.81 8.07
CA LEU A 507 -19.23 -15.55 9.50
C LEU A 507 -20.65 -15.08 9.79
N LEU A 508 -21.23 -14.20 8.96
CA LEU A 508 -22.61 -13.75 9.11
C LEU A 508 -23.60 -14.90 8.91
N GLN A 509 -23.42 -15.75 7.91
CA GLN A 509 -24.25 -16.93 7.70
C GLN A 509 -24.22 -17.86 8.93
N LEU A 510 -23.03 -18.11 9.48
CA LEU A 510 -22.86 -18.92 10.68
C LEU A 510 -23.52 -18.27 11.89
N SER A 511 -23.34 -16.95 12.06
CA SER A 511 -23.89 -16.19 13.19
C SER A 511 -25.43 -16.23 13.20
N VAL A 512 -26.05 -16.03 12.03
CA VAL A 512 -27.52 -16.10 11.88
C VAL A 512 -28.05 -17.48 12.23
N LEU A 513 -27.38 -18.55 11.80
CA LEU A 513 -27.75 -19.93 12.17
C LEU A 513 -27.63 -20.19 13.67
N LEU A 514 -26.73 -19.50 14.35
CA LEU A 514 -26.53 -19.59 15.80
C LEU A 514 -27.37 -18.60 16.61
N GLY A 515 -28.26 -17.84 15.93
CA GLY A 515 -29.22 -16.94 16.58
C GLY A 515 -28.70 -15.53 16.82
N PHE A 516 -27.64 -15.12 16.14
CA PHE A 516 -27.03 -13.80 16.28
C PHE A 516 -26.86 -13.11 14.92
N GLY A 517 -27.10 -11.77 14.88
CA GLY A 517 -26.83 -10.95 13.71
C GLY A 517 -27.93 -10.95 12.64
N ASP A 518 -27.70 -10.18 11.59
CA ASP A 518 -28.57 -10.08 10.42
C ASP A 518 -27.75 -10.41 9.15
N ARG A 519 -28.28 -11.31 8.32
CA ARG A 519 -27.65 -11.70 7.05
C ARG A 519 -27.46 -10.54 6.06
N ASN A 520 -28.18 -9.45 6.23
CA ASN A 520 -28.14 -8.27 5.37
C ASN A 520 -27.08 -7.24 5.83
N TRP A 521 -26.39 -7.44 6.95
CA TRP A 521 -25.34 -6.55 7.35
C TRP A 521 -24.23 -6.47 6.29
N THR A 522 -23.87 -5.24 5.96
CA THR A 522 -22.76 -4.93 5.07
C THR A 522 -21.48 -4.63 5.88
N PRO A 523 -20.29 -4.60 5.28
CA PRO A 523 -19.08 -4.12 5.96
C PRO A 523 -19.25 -2.72 6.57
N THR A 524 -20.05 -1.85 5.94
CA THR A 524 -20.37 -0.51 6.48
C THR A 524 -21.22 -0.59 7.75
N ASP A 525 -22.25 -1.44 7.77
CA ASP A 525 -23.08 -1.62 8.97
C ASP A 525 -22.25 -2.17 10.14
N ILE A 526 -21.33 -3.09 9.86
CA ILE A 526 -20.41 -3.62 10.87
C ILE A 526 -19.45 -2.53 11.35
N ARG A 527 -18.93 -1.66 10.47
CA ARG A 527 -18.12 -0.49 10.89
C ARG A 527 -18.86 0.44 11.82
N HIS A 528 -20.15 0.71 11.58
CA HIS A 528 -20.96 1.51 12.49
C HIS A 528 -21.07 0.86 13.89
N GLN A 529 -21.14 -0.47 13.97
CA GLN A 529 -21.11 -1.17 15.26
C GLN A 529 -19.72 -1.07 15.91
N ILE A 530 -18.63 -1.20 15.14
CA ILE A 530 -17.26 -0.99 15.63
C ILE A 530 -17.14 0.42 16.22
N GLN A 531 -17.63 1.45 15.52
CA GLN A 531 -17.63 2.84 16.01
C GLN A 531 -18.35 3.01 17.34
N ALA A 532 -19.45 2.29 17.53
CA ALA A 532 -20.25 2.37 18.75
C ALA A 532 -19.66 1.57 19.93
N GLU A 533 -18.97 0.46 19.66
CA GLU A 533 -18.59 -0.52 20.68
C GLU A 533 -17.08 -0.58 20.97
N VAL A 534 -16.24 -0.19 20.00
CA VAL A 534 -14.78 -0.32 20.14
C VAL A 534 -14.16 1.03 20.46
N GLN A 535 -13.52 1.11 21.62
CA GLN A 535 -12.86 2.33 22.08
C GLN A 535 -11.84 2.84 21.05
N GLY A 536 -11.86 4.15 20.77
CA GLY A 536 -10.97 4.79 19.81
C GLY A 536 -11.43 4.76 18.35
N TYR A 537 -12.47 4.01 17.99
CA TYR A 537 -12.97 3.91 16.61
C TYR A 537 -14.17 4.82 16.30
N GLY A 538 -14.62 5.65 17.26
CA GLY A 538 -15.88 6.43 17.15
C GLY A 538 -15.90 7.50 16.04
N GLU A 539 -14.77 7.99 15.56
CA GLU A 539 -14.67 9.11 14.61
C GLU A 539 -14.29 8.68 13.18
N LEU A 540 -14.58 7.45 12.77
CA LEU A 540 -14.21 6.93 11.44
C LEU A 540 -15.22 7.37 10.36
N THR A 541 -14.95 8.45 9.63
CA THR A 541 -15.77 8.83 8.47
C THR A 541 -15.27 8.14 7.19
N GLU A 542 -16.16 7.80 6.27
CA GLU A 542 -15.82 7.14 5.00
C GLU A 542 -14.79 7.94 4.19
N LYS A 543 -14.90 9.28 4.17
CA LYS A 543 -13.99 10.17 3.44
C LYS A 543 -12.57 10.15 4.03
N GLU A 544 -12.45 10.10 5.34
CA GLU A 544 -11.15 10.10 6.02
C GLU A 544 -10.46 8.74 5.92
N LEU A 545 -11.22 7.64 5.84
CA LEU A 545 -10.69 6.30 5.67
C LEU A 545 -9.91 6.10 4.37
N GLU A 546 -10.17 6.90 3.31
CA GLU A 546 -9.40 6.86 2.06
C GLU A 546 -7.92 7.24 2.26
N GLY A 547 -7.64 8.22 3.12
CA GLY A 547 -6.28 8.65 3.51
C GLY A 547 -5.72 7.89 4.72
N GLY A 548 -6.57 7.12 5.41
CA GLY A 548 -6.28 6.48 6.69
C GLY A 548 -6.37 7.45 7.87
N ILE A 549 -7.13 7.09 8.89
CA ILE A 549 -7.32 7.88 10.12
C ILE A 549 -6.33 7.40 11.17
N LEU A 550 -5.52 8.32 11.70
CA LEU A 550 -4.66 8.05 12.84
C LEU A 550 -5.48 8.18 14.14
N MET A 551 -5.57 7.10 14.89
CA MET A 551 -6.27 7.09 16.17
C MET A 551 -5.48 7.84 17.25
N LYS A 552 -6.16 8.58 18.13
CA LYS A 552 -5.50 9.40 19.14
C LYS A 552 -4.77 8.53 20.19
N LYS A 553 -3.55 8.97 20.56
CA LYS A 553 -2.76 8.33 21.60
C LYS A 553 -3.48 8.52 22.96
N GLY A 554 -3.94 7.47 23.58
CA GLY A 554 -4.69 7.51 24.85
C GLY A 554 -5.96 6.67 24.86
N ASP A 555 -6.49 6.36 23.67
CA ASP A 555 -7.70 5.52 23.51
C ASP A 555 -7.36 4.02 23.47
N PHE A 556 -6.09 3.65 23.74
CA PHE A 556 -5.63 2.27 23.60
C PHE A 556 -5.37 1.58 24.93
N VAL A 557 -5.86 0.38 25.06
CA VAL A 557 -5.29 -0.58 25.99
C VAL A 557 -3.90 -0.98 25.43
N PRO A 558 -2.79 -0.78 26.16
CA PRO A 558 -1.49 -1.23 25.68
C PRO A 558 -1.59 -2.74 25.39
N VAL A 559 -1.23 -3.16 24.19
CA VAL A 559 -1.02 -4.58 23.91
C VAL A 559 0.13 -4.98 24.81
N GLY A 560 -0.16 -5.78 25.85
CA GLY A 560 0.82 -6.22 26.82
C GLY A 560 2.03 -6.78 26.08
N GLY A 561 3.21 -6.24 26.42
CA GLY A 561 4.46 -6.77 25.88
C GLY A 561 4.59 -8.23 26.26
N LEU A 562 4.81 -9.07 25.29
CA LEU A 562 5.44 -10.37 25.37
C LEU A 562 6.74 -10.29 24.57
#